data_71276ab9cd1a27d0072abe77862060fb
#
_entry.id   71276ab9cd1a27d0072abe77862060fb
#
_cell.length_a   1.000
_cell.length_b   1.000
_cell.length_c   1.000
_cell.angle_alpha   90.00
_cell.angle_beta   90.00
_cell.angle_gamma   90.00
#
_symmetry.space_group_name_H-M   'P 1'
#
loop_
_entity.id
_entity.type
_entity.pdbx_description
1 polymer ?
#
loop_
_entity_poly.entity_id
_entity_poly.type
_entity_poly.pdbx_seq_one_letter_code
_entity_poly.pdbx_strand_id
1 'polypeptide(L)'
;MRTMVTGGAGFIGSTLVDRLLAEGHQVDVVDDLSSGSLGNLADARATAGGALTIHQLDIRLPELVDLVVRRRPEVVFHLAAQADVRVSVARPVFDADVNILGSLNVLEGARRAGAARVVFAASGGTLYGEPAPADLPVREAHPHRPLSPYGVAKKSVIDYLVAYRELHELEFSALALANVYGPRQDPHGEAGVVAIFAQHLVDRSPVTIFGSGDQTRDFVYVDDVVDAFVRAATRGGGLVCNIGTGDETSVNDLYRVMATEADVDVEPVHAPARPGELLRSSLDNGRANIQLGWRPWTTLADGTRAVVDFVRARSAQA
;
A
#
# COMPACT_ATOMS: atom_id res chain seq x y z
N MET A 1 4.05 4.84 -21.71
CA MET A 1 5.12 3.97 -21.17
C MET A 1 4.64 2.54 -21.10
N ARG A 2 5.56 1.58 -21.18
CA ARG A 2 5.31 0.20 -20.77
C ARG A 2 5.62 0.09 -19.28
N THR A 3 4.66 -0.35 -18.50
CA THR A 3 4.81 -0.45 -17.06
C THR A 3 4.51 -1.88 -16.59
N MET A 4 5.11 -2.27 -15.48
CA MET A 4 4.78 -3.52 -14.82
C MET A 4 4.36 -3.22 -13.38
N VAL A 5 3.25 -3.81 -12.93
CA VAL A 5 2.75 -3.68 -11.56
C VAL A 5 2.73 -5.05 -10.92
N THR A 6 3.66 -5.32 -10.00
CA THR A 6 3.59 -6.53 -9.17
C THR A 6 2.65 -6.27 -7.99
N GLY A 7 1.83 -7.27 -7.63
CA GLY A 7 0.72 -7.07 -6.69
C GLY A 7 -0.43 -6.26 -7.31
N GLY A 8 -0.55 -6.29 -8.65
CA GLY A 8 -1.50 -5.45 -9.38
C GLY A 8 -2.96 -5.91 -9.29
N ALA A 9 -3.25 -7.10 -8.75
CA ALA A 9 -4.60 -7.55 -8.45
C ALA A 9 -5.02 -7.28 -6.99
N GLY A 10 -4.10 -6.73 -6.17
CA GLY A 10 -4.35 -6.29 -4.80
C GLY A 10 -5.12 -4.97 -4.73
N PHE A 11 -5.36 -4.49 -3.51
CA PHE A 11 -6.08 -3.25 -3.21
C PHE A 11 -5.44 -2.02 -3.89
N ILE A 12 -4.23 -1.62 -3.48
CA ILE A 12 -3.56 -0.43 -4.03
C ILE A 12 -3.16 -0.67 -5.49
N GLY A 13 -2.65 -1.89 -5.79
CA GLY A 13 -2.15 -2.24 -7.12
C GLY A 13 -3.22 -2.15 -8.21
N SER A 14 -4.44 -2.61 -7.95
CA SER A 14 -5.53 -2.55 -8.94
C SER A 14 -6.00 -1.11 -9.21
N THR A 15 -6.02 -0.26 -8.19
CA THR A 15 -6.32 1.18 -8.36
C THR A 15 -5.21 1.87 -9.16
N LEU A 16 -3.94 1.50 -8.94
CA LEU A 16 -2.82 1.99 -9.76
C LEU A 16 -2.93 1.51 -11.22
N VAL A 17 -3.31 0.26 -11.45
CA VAL A 17 -3.53 -0.28 -12.81
C VAL A 17 -4.59 0.53 -13.55
N ASP A 18 -5.74 0.82 -12.92
CA ASP A 18 -6.80 1.64 -13.52
C ASP A 18 -6.28 3.03 -13.90
N ARG A 19 -5.52 3.67 -13.01
CA ARG A 19 -4.95 4.99 -13.24
C ARG A 19 -3.94 5.00 -14.39
N LEU A 20 -3.04 4.00 -14.45
CA LEU A 20 -2.04 3.89 -15.52
C LEU A 20 -2.70 3.66 -16.88
N LEU A 21 -3.74 2.83 -16.95
CA LEU A 21 -4.50 2.60 -18.16
C LEU A 21 -5.25 3.86 -18.61
N ALA A 22 -5.86 4.59 -17.69
CA ALA A 22 -6.55 5.86 -17.98
C ALA A 22 -5.58 6.94 -18.52
N GLU A 23 -4.30 6.90 -18.12
CA GLU A 23 -3.24 7.76 -18.66
C GLU A 23 -2.63 7.23 -19.98
N GLY A 24 -3.16 6.15 -20.55
CA GLY A 24 -2.74 5.59 -21.84
C GLY A 24 -1.46 4.76 -21.78
N HIS A 25 -1.12 4.21 -20.62
CA HIS A 25 0.04 3.33 -20.50
C HIS A 25 -0.30 1.88 -20.86
N GLN A 26 0.72 1.11 -21.27
CA GLN A 26 0.65 -0.34 -21.38
C GLN A 26 1.04 -0.93 -20.02
N VAL A 27 0.21 -1.80 -19.48
CA VAL A 27 0.36 -2.35 -18.13
C VAL A 27 0.45 -3.87 -18.17
N ASP A 28 1.56 -4.39 -17.64
CA ASP A 28 1.72 -5.80 -17.29
C ASP A 28 1.47 -5.95 -15.78
N VAL A 29 0.48 -6.73 -15.40
CA VAL A 29 0.22 -7.11 -13.99
C VAL A 29 0.90 -8.43 -13.70
N VAL A 30 1.61 -8.52 -12.57
CA VAL A 30 2.13 -9.77 -12.01
C VAL A 30 1.55 -9.93 -10.60
N ASP A 31 0.82 -11.02 -10.38
CA ASP A 31 0.16 -11.32 -9.10
C ASP A 31 -0.02 -12.83 -8.94
N ASP A 32 0.22 -13.38 -7.77
CA ASP A 32 0.01 -14.81 -7.51
C ASP A 32 -1.43 -15.13 -7.08
N LEU A 33 -2.24 -14.09 -6.86
CA LEU A 33 -3.62 -14.13 -6.39
C LEU A 33 -3.77 -14.74 -4.99
N SER A 34 -2.71 -14.73 -4.18
CA SER A 34 -2.76 -15.22 -2.79
C SER A 34 -3.62 -14.33 -1.88
N SER A 35 -3.65 -13.04 -2.15
CA SER A 35 -4.51 -12.04 -1.49
C SER A 35 -5.19 -11.10 -2.47
N GLY A 36 -4.68 -10.98 -3.69
CA GLY A 36 -5.28 -10.25 -4.79
C GLY A 36 -6.46 -10.99 -5.42
N SER A 37 -7.29 -10.26 -6.16
CA SER A 37 -8.46 -10.82 -6.87
C SER A 37 -8.55 -10.29 -8.30
N LEU A 38 -8.82 -11.16 -9.26
CA LEU A 38 -9.13 -10.75 -10.64
C LEU A 38 -10.41 -9.90 -10.71
N GLY A 39 -11.28 -9.98 -9.70
CA GLY A 39 -12.45 -9.10 -9.56
C GLY A 39 -12.05 -7.63 -9.40
N ASN A 40 -10.92 -7.33 -8.76
CA ASN A 40 -10.39 -5.97 -8.64
C ASN A 40 -9.95 -5.37 -9.98
N LEU A 41 -9.68 -6.21 -10.98
CA LEU A 41 -9.27 -5.82 -12.32
C LEU A 41 -10.41 -5.96 -13.36
N ALA A 42 -11.65 -6.18 -12.93
CA ALA A 42 -12.78 -6.45 -13.85
C ALA A 42 -12.98 -5.30 -14.84
N ASP A 43 -13.05 -4.06 -14.37
CA ASP A 43 -13.26 -2.88 -15.20
C ASP A 43 -12.06 -2.63 -16.14
N ALA A 44 -10.83 -2.75 -15.61
CA ALA A 44 -9.61 -2.65 -16.39
C ALA A 44 -9.60 -3.67 -17.55
N ARG A 45 -9.97 -4.92 -17.26
CA ARG A 45 -10.04 -6.00 -18.29
C ARG A 45 -11.10 -5.72 -19.35
N ALA A 46 -12.23 -5.13 -18.98
CA ALA A 46 -13.31 -4.81 -19.90
C ALA A 46 -12.96 -3.64 -20.82
N THR A 47 -12.15 -2.68 -20.36
CA THR A 47 -11.95 -1.40 -21.06
C THR A 47 -10.56 -1.24 -21.69
N ALA A 48 -9.54 -1.96 -21.22
CA ALA A 48 -8.14 -1.73 -21.62
C ALA A 48 -7.81 -2.21 -23.05
N GLY A 49 -8.64 -3.01 -23.70
CA GLY A 49 -8.31 -3.60 -25.00
C GLY A 49 -7.02 -4.43 -24.92
N GLY A 50 -6.01 -4.11 -25.71
CA GLY A 50 -4.69 -4.77 -25.67
C GLY A 50 -3.67 -4.12 -24.75
N ALA A 51 -4.04 -3.07 -24.00
CA ALA A 51 -3.11 -2.33 -23.13
C ALA A 51 -2.82 -3.01 -21.79
N LEU A 52 -3.62 -4.01 -21.39
CA LEU A 52 -3.46 -4.77 -20.16
C LEU A 52 -3.11 -6.23 -20.46
N THR A 53 -2.06 -6.73 -19.82
CA THR A 53 -1.72 -8.16 -19.77
C THR A 53 -1.59 -8.60 -18.32
N ILE A 54 -2.19 -9.71 -17.94
CA ILE A 54 -2.14 -10.25 -16.56
C ILE A 54 -1.35 -11.56 -16.58
N HIS A 55 -0.36 -11.64 -15.69
CA HIS A 55 0.47 -12.80 -15.46
C HIS A 55 0.23 -13.31 -14.05
N GLN A 56 -0.40 -14.47 -13.92
CA GLN A 56 -0.52 -15.13 -12.61
C GLN A 56 0.82 -15.79 -12.30
N LEU A 57 1.62 -15.15 -11.46
CA LEU A 57 2.99 -15.59 -11.17
C LEU A 57 3.41 -15.10 -9.79
N ASP A 58 4.05 -15.99 -9.02
CA ASP A 58 4.67 -15.66 -7.75
C ASP A 58 6.02 -14.98 -7.98
N ILE A 59 6.27 -13.86 -7.32
CA ILE A 59 7.53 -13.11 -7.44
C ILE A 59 8.76 -13.87 -6.94
N ARG A 60 8.58 -14.92 -6.14
CA ARG A 60 9.67 -15.80 -5.67
C ARG A 60 10.23 -16.71 -6.77
N LEU A 61 9.47 -16.93 -7.81
CA LEU A 61 9.86 -17.86 -8.88
C LEU A 61 10.88 -17.21 -9.83
N PRO A 62 11.93 -17.93 -10.24
CA PRO A 62 12.95 -17.42 -11.15
C PRO A 62 12.38 -17.01 -12.52
N GLU A 63 11.26 -17.58 -12.94
CA GLU A 63 10.52 -17.25 -14.16
C GLU A 63 10.08 -15.77 -14.22
N LEU A 64 9.97 -15.12 -13.05
CA LEU A 64 9.70 -13.69 -12.99
C LEU A 64 10.78 -12.87 -13.70
N VAL A 65 12.06 -13.19 -13.46
CA VAL A 65 13.19 -12.49 -14.09
C VAL A 65 13.08 -12.59 -15.61
N ASP A 66 12.81 -13.78 -16.14
CA ASP A 66 12.65 -13.99 -17.58
C ASP A 66 11.43 -13.26 -18.13
N LEU A 67 10.34 -13.21 -17.38
CA LEU A 67 9.15 -12.46 -17.75
C LEU A 67 9.45 -10.96 -17.87
N VAL A 68 10.07 -10.36 -16.86
CA VAL A 68 10.44 -8.93 -16.87
C VAL A 68 11.36 -8.61 -18.03
N VAL A 69 12.36 -9.45 -18.29
CA VAL A 69 13.29 -9.31 -19.43
C VAL A 69 12.54 -9.36 -20.77
N ARG A 70 11.58 -10.27 -20.93
CA ARG A 70 10.78 -10.36 -22.19
C ARG A 70 9.86 -9.15 -22.37
N ARG A 71 9.22 -8.68 -21.30
CA ARG A 71 8.23 -7.59 -21.36
C ARG A 71 8.88 -6.21 -21.48
N ARG A 72 10.10 -6.04 -21.00
CA ARG A 72 10.91 -4.80 -21.05
C ARG A 72 10.11 -3.59 -20.55
N PRO A 73 9.61 -3.58 -19.31
CA PRO A 73 8.96 -2.42 -18.75
C PRO A 73 9.95 -1.26 -18.62
N GLU A 74 9.50 -0.04 -18.88
CA GLU A 74 10.26 1.17 -18.62
C GLU A 74 10.27 1.49 -17.12
N VAL A 75 9.14 1.23 -16.44
CA VAL A 75 8.97 1.42 -15.00
C VAL A 75 8.34 0.16 -14.40
N VAL A 76 8.88 -0.29 -13.26
CA VAL A 76 8.30 -1.35 -12.45
C VAL A 76 7.75 -0.75 -11.16
N PHE A 77 6.45 -0.89 -10.95
CA PHE A 77 5.79 -0.58 -9.69
C PHE A 77 5.73 -1.86 -8.86
N HIS A 78 6.48 -1.89 -7.76
CA HIS A 78 6.61 -3.09 -6.94
C HIS A 78 5.78 -2.97 -5.66
N LEU A 79 4.56 -3.56 -5.71
CA LEU A 79 3.61 -3.57 -4.60
C LEU A 79 3.36 -4.99 -4.05
N ALA A 80 3.76 -6.05 -4.78
CA ALA A 80 3.63 -7.43 -4.30
C ALA A 80 4.37 -7.61 -2.98
N ALA A 81 3.69 -8.14 -1.97
CA ALA A 81 4.25 -8.40 -0.65
C ALA A 81 3.35 -9.35 0.15
N GLN A 82 3.93 -10.10 1.07
CA GLN A 82 3.23 -10.57 2.25
C GLN A 82 3.08 -9.34 3.19
N ALA A 83 1.85 -8.84 3.40
CA ALA A 83 1.61 -7.56 4.09
C ALA A 83 1.16 -7.70 5.55
N ASP A 84 0.74 -8.90 5.99
CA ASP A 84 0.29 -9.13 7.35
C ASP A 84 1.46 -9.17 8.35
N VAL A 85 1.57 -8.13 9.18
CA VAL A 85 2.59 -8.02 10.23
C VAL A 85 2.54 -9.21 11.20
N ARG A 86 1.35 -9.73 11.52
CA ARG A 86 1.17 -10.88 12.42
C ARG A 86 1.71 -12.15 11.78
N VAL A 87 1.46 -12.36 10.49
CA VAL A 87 2.06 -13.47 9.72
C VAL A 87 3.57 -13.34 9.70
N SER A 88 4.12 -12.12 9.54
CA SER A 88 5.57 -11.92 9.56
C SER A 88 6.19 -12.35 10.90
N VAL A 89 5.52 -12.06 12.02
CA VAL A 89 5.98 -12.47 13.36
C VAL A 89 5.87 -13.98 13.54
N ALA A 90 4.76 -14.58 13.09
CA ALA A 90 4.54 -16.03 13.21
C ALA A 90 5.40 -16.87 12.26
N ARG A 91 5.75 -16.31 11.08
CA ARG A 91 6.46 -17.01 10.00
C ARG A 91 7.53 -16.12 9.35
N PRO A 92 8.57 -15.70 10.11
CA PRO A 92 9.53 -14.71 9.63
C PRO A 92 10.35 -15.17 8.41
N VAL A 93 10.64 -16.47 8.28
CA VAL A 93 11.34 -17.02 7.09
C VAL A 93 10.47 -16.90 5.84
N PHE A 94 9.19 -17.19 5.94
CA PHE A 94 8.23 -17.01 4.84
C PHE A 94 8.10 -15.54 4.45
N ASP A 95 8.03 -14.64 5.43
CA ASP A 95 8.00 -13.21 5.18
C ASP A 95 9.25 -12.74 4.42
N ALA A 96 10.43 -13.16 4.87
CA ALA A 96 11.69 -12.83 4.20
C ALA A 96 11.78 -13.42 2.77
N ASP A 97 11.29 -14.65 2.57
CA ASP A 97 11.24 -15.28 1.26
C ASP A 97 10.40 -14.49 0.26
N VAL A 98 9.19 -14.05 0.65
CA VAL A 98 8.34 -13.23 -0.20
C VAL A 98 8.89 -11.82 -0.34
N ASN A 99 9.14 -11.14 0.79
CA ASN A 99 9.37 -9.70 0.80
C ASN A 99 10.81 -9.30 0.47
N ILE A 100 11.80 -10.16 0.72
CA ILE A 100 13.21 -9.88 0.38
C ILE A 100 13.60 -10.63 -0.89
N LEU A 101 13.53 -11.98 -0.90
CA LEU A 101 14.00 -12.75 -2.06
C LEU A 101 13.13 -12.51 -3.28
N GLY A 102 11.80 -12.44 -3.12
CA GLY A 102 10.89 -12.07 -4.20
C GLY A 102 11.18 -10.67 -4.75
N SER A 103 11.45 -9.69 -3.89
CA SER A 103 11.85 -8.35 -4.33
C SER A 103 13.18 -8.35 -5.09
N LEU A 104 14.14 -9.17 -4.69
CA LEU A 104 15.40 -9.31 -5.42
C LEU A 104 15.19 -9.85 -6.85
N ASN A 105 14.28 -10.80 -7.04
CA ASN A 105 13.92 -11.26 -8.39
C ASN A 105 13.31 -10.10 -9.23
N VAL A 106 12.50 -9.24 -8.62
CA VAL A 106 11.96 -8.06 -9.30
C VAL A 106 13.09 -7.11 -9.70
N LEU A 107 14.03 -6.81 -8.79
CA LEU A 107 15.17 -5.93 -9.07
C LEU A 107 16.11 -6.51 -10.14
N GLU A 108 16.42 -7.81 -10.08
CA GLU A 108 17.23 -8.49 -11.11
C GLU A 108 16.54 -8.48 -12.48
N GLY A 109 15.22 -8.73 -12.50
CA GLY A 109 14.43 -8.62 -13.72
C GLY A 109 14.46 -7.21 -14.31
N ALA A 110 14.22 -6.19 -13.48
CA ALA A 110 14.24 -4.78 -13.87
C ALA A 110 15.62 -4.37 -14.43
N ARG A 111 16.69 -4.73 -13.70
CA ARG A 111 18.07 -4.47 -14.12
C ARG A 111 18.40 -5.09 -15.47
N ARG A 112 18.10 -6.39 -15.65
CA ARG A 112 18.39 -7.12 -16.90
C ARG A 112 17.51 -6.66 -18.06
N ALA A 113 16.29 -6.19 -17.78
CA ALA A 113 15.40 -5.63 -18.80
C ALA A 113 15.83 -4.22 -19.25
N GLY A 114 16.72 -3.55 -18.52
CA GLY A 114 17.08 -2.17 -18.72
C GLY A 114 15.95 -1.20 -18.35
N ALA A 115 15.18 -1.52 -17.31
CA ALA A 115 14.15 -0.63 -16.79
C ALA A 115 14.79 0.66 -16.28
N ALA A 116 14.14 1.79 -16.53
CA ALA A 116 14.64 3.08 -16.09
C ALA A 116 14.47 3.27 -14.57
N ARG A 117 13.42 2.64 -13.98
CA ARG A 117 13.08 2.87 -12.55
C ARG A 117 12.26 1.75 -11.94
N VAL A 118 12.48 1.56 -10.62
CA VAL A 118 11.59 0.80 -9.75
C VAL A 118 10.93 1.76 -8.75
N VAL A 119 9.60 1.77 -8.66
CA VAL A 119 8.84 2.47 -7.63
C VAL A 119 8.34 1.44 -6.62
N PHE A 120 8.83 1.53 -5.39
CA PHE A 120 8.63 0.51 -4.37
C PHE A 120 7.64 0.95 -3.29
N ALA A 121 6.68 0.09 -2.97
CA ALA A 121 5.78 0.25 -1.84
C ALA A 121 6.48 -0.15 -0.53
N ALA A 122 7.04 0.83 0.18
CA ALA A 122 7.53 0.67 1.54
C ALA A 122 6.40 0.92 2.56
N SER A 123 6.69 0.79 3.85
CA SER A 123 5.70 0.96 4.92
C SER A 123 6.18 1.96 5.96
N GLY A 124 5.64 3.18 5.94
CA GLY A 124 5.93 4.20 6.93
C GLY A 124 5.46 3.82 8.34
N GLY A 125 4.38 3.07 8.44
CA GLY A 125 3.89 2.56 9.73
C GLY A 125 4.78 1.52 10.40
N THR A 126 5.77 0.95 9.70
CA THR A 126 6.65 -0.09 10.26
C THR A 126 8.14 0.23 10.18
N LEU A 127 8.57 1.15 9.30
CA LEU A 127 9.99 1.50 9.13
C LEU A 127 10.60 2.19 10.34
N TYR A 128 9.85 3.08 10.97
CA TYR A 128 10.37 3.98 12.02
C TYR A 128 10.29 3.41 13.43
N GLY A 129 9.62 2.26 13.60
CA GLY A 129 9.38 1.65 14.91
C GLY A 129 8.37 2.47 15.72
N GLU A 130 8.69 2.74 16.97
CA GLU A 130 7.87 3.53 17.88
C GLU A 130 8.56 4.88 18.16
N PRO A 131 8.28 5.92 17.37
CA PRO A 131 8.86 7.24 17.55
C PRO A 131 8.33 7.89 18.83
N ALA A 132 9.17 8.75 19.45
CA ALA A 132 8.69 9.54 20.57
C ALA A 132 7.57 10.51 20.12
N PRO A 133 6.60 10.84 20.99
CA PRO A 133 5.51 11.76 20.64
C PRO A 133 5.97 13.11 20.08
N ALA A 134 7.15 13.60 20.50
CA ALA A 134 7.73 14.85 20.02
C ALA A 134 8.30 14.75 18.58
N ASP A 135 8.50 13.54 18.06
CA ASP A 135 9.03 13.31 16.71
C ASP A 135 7.91 13.14 15.66
N LEU A 136 6.65 13.20 16.09
CA LEU A 136 5.48 13.10 15.20
C LEU A 136 5.06 14.49 14.67
N PRO A 137 4.67 14.57 13.38
CA PRO A 137 4.74 13.54 12.35
C PRO A 137 6.18 13.22 11.96
N VAL A 138 6.48 11.91 11.75
CA VAL A 138 7.84 11.42 11.49
C VAL A 138 8.35 11.87 10.14
N ARG A 139 9.58 12.39 10.11
CA ARG A 139 10.30 12.73 8.87
C ARG A 139 11.22 11.60 8.43
N GLU A 140 11.55 11.56 7.13
CA GLU A 140 12.41 10.52 6.55
C GLU A 140 13.87 10.56 7.04
N ALA A 141 14.28 11.62 7.75
CA ALA A 141 15.56 11.69 8.45
C ALA A 141 15.56 10.91 9.78
N HIS A 142 14.39 10.50 10.27
CA HIS A 142 14.30 9.70 11.50
C HIS A 142 14.91 8.31 11.26
N PRO A 143 15.65 7.75 12.22
CA PRO A 143 16.28 6.44 12.07
C PRO A 143 15.26 5.33 11.79
N HIS A 144 15.53 4.49 10.81
CA HIS A 144 14.75 3.28 10.56
C HIS A 144 15.03 2.21 11.63
N ARG A 145 14.05 1.96 12.50
CA ARG A 145 14.12 0.99 13.62
C ARG A 145 12.91 0.06 13.63
N PRO A 146 12.72 -0.75 12.58
CA PRO A 146 11.55 -1.62 12.48
C PRO A 146 11.48 -2.62 13.63
N LEU A 147 10.27 -2.85 14.16
CA LEU A 147 10.00 -3.75 15.29
C LEU A 147 9.33 -5.07 14.85
N SER A 148 9.15 -5.28 13.55
CA SER A 148 8.56 -6.51 13.00
C SER A 148 9.41 -7.05 11.86
N PRO A 149 9.38 -8.38 11.58
CA PRO A 149 10.03 -8.97 10.41
C PRO A 149 9.60 -8.31 9.10
N TYR A 150 8.32 -7.99 8.94
CA TYR A 150 7.80 -7.23 7.79
C TYR A 150 8.50 -5.86 7.63
N GLY A 151 8.61 -5.09 8.71
CA GLY A 151 9.31 -3.80 8.67
C GLY A 151 10.80 -3.95 8.35
N VAL A 152 11.44 -5.01 8.90
CA VAL A 152 12.84 -5.36 8.57
C VAL A 152 12.97 -5.69 7.10
N ALA A 153 12.06 -6.49 6.54
CA ALA A 153 12.07 -6.85 5.12
C ALA A 153 11.91 -5.60 4.23
N LYS A 154 10.94 -4.72 4.53
CA LYS A 154 10.75 -3.47 3.78
C LYS A 154 11.97 -2.55 3.84
N LYS A 155 12.62 -2.44 5.02
CA LYS A 155 13.89 -1.72 5.14
C LYS A 155 15.00 -2.35 4.32
N SER A 156 15.15 -3.68 4.37
CA SER A 156 16.20 -4.38 3.61
C SER A 156 16.07 -4.16 2.11
N VAL A 157 14.83 -4.14 1.58
CA VAL A 157 14.61 -3.84 0.15
C VAL A 157 15.03 -2.40 -0.19
N ILE A 158 14.81 -1.42 0.71
CA ILE A 158 15.32 -0.06 0.50
C ILE A 158 16.85 -0.05 0.41
N ASP A 159 17.53 -0.77 1.30
CA ASP A 159 18.98 -0.88 1.28
C ASP A 159 19.49 -1.54 -0.04
N TYR A 160 18.78 -2.56 -0.54
CA TYR A 160 19.06 -3.15 -1.87
C TYR A 160 18.81 -2.16 -3.03
N LEU A 161 17.73 -1.39 -2.99
CA LEU A 161 17.44 -0.38 -4.01
C LEU A 161 18.57 0.66 -4.11
N VAL A 162 19.10 1.11 -2.96
CA VAL A 162 20.28 1.98 -2.93
C VAL A 162 21.49 1.30 -3.57
N ALA A 163 21.77 0.04 -3.21
CA ALA A 163 22.88 -0.71 -3.78
C ALA A 163 22.73 -0.92 -5.31
N TYR A 164 21.51 -1.24 -5.79
CA TYR A 164 21.26 -1.42 -7.23
C TYR A 164 21.41 -0.12 -8.02
N ARG A 165 21.03 1.00 -7.42
CA ARG A 165 21.27 2.31 -8.01
C ARG A 165 22.75 2.61 -8.17
N GLU A 166 23.54 2.42 -7.11
CA GLU A 166 24.99 2.70 -7.12
C GLU A 166 25.78 1.73 -8.03
N LEU A 167 25.40 0.45 -8.04
CA LEU A 167 26.15 -0.59 -8.78
C LEU A 167 25.68 -0.75 -10.23
N HIS A 168 24.42 -0.44 -10.52
CA HIS A 168 23.80 -0.81 -11.80
C HIS A 168 23.02 0.34 -12.46
N GLU A 169 23.06 1.54 -11.88
CA GLU A 169 22.34 2.71 -12.39
C GLU A 169 20.82 2.51 -12.49
N LEU A 170 20.25 1.55 -11.74
CA LEU A 170 18.81 1.30 -11.67
C LEU A 170 18.18 2.33 -10.74
N GLU A 171 17.53 3.35 -11.29
CA GLU A 171 16.86 4.37 -10.48
C GLU A 171 15.70 3.79 -9.67
N PHE A 172 15.44 4.40 -8.50
CA PHE A 172 14.31 4.00 -7.66
C PHE A 172 13.63 5.20 -6.99
N SER A 173 12.39 4.97 -6.55
CA SER A 173 11.70 5.79 -5.55
C SER A 173 11.00 4.83 -4.59
N ALA A 174 11.23 4.97 -3.28
CA ALA A 174 10.56 4.17 -2.27
C ALA A 174 9.50 5.04 -1.57
N LEU A 175 8.25 4.61 -1.59
CA LEU A 175 7.13 5.33 -0.99
C LEU A 175 6.79 4.67 0.35
N ALA A 176 7.11 5.35 1.45
CA ALA A 176 6.80 4.90 2.80
C ALA A 176 5.35 5.29 3.14
N LEU A 177 4.45 4.33 2.95
CA LEU A 177 3.01 4.56 3.06
C LEU A 177 2.55 4.60 4.50
N ALA A 178 1.68 5.55 4.83
CA ALA A 178 0.89 5.57 6.05
C ALA A 178 -0.24 4.52 5.99
N ASN A 179 -1.29 4.65 6.79
CA ASN A 179 -2.40 3.71 6.78
C ASN A 179 -3.32 3.98 5.57
N VAL A 180 -3.04 3.28 4.47
CA VAL A 180 -3.82 3.41 3.24
C VAL A 180 -5.20 2.78 3.43
N TYR A 181 -6.24 3.49 2.99
CA TYR A 181 -7.60 2.99 3.00
C TYR A 181 -8.33 3.36 1.70
N GLY A 182 -9.39 2.62 1.35
CA GLY A 182 -10.17 2.89 0.15
C GLY A 182 -10.99 1.68 -0.32
N PRO A 183 -11.76 1.83 -1.42
CA PRO A 183 -12.44 0.73 -2.09
C PRO A 183 -11.48 -0.42 -2.47
N ARG A 184 -12.02 -1.65 -2.53
CA ARG A 184 -11.27 -2.90 -2.82
C ARG A 184 -10.35 -3.39 -1.71
N GLN A 185 -10.24 -2.69 -0.56
CA GLN A 185 -9.56 -3.24 0.61
C GLN A 185 -10.40 -4.39 1.18
N ASP A 186 -9.76 -5.57 1.37
CA ASP A 186 -10.45 -6.76 1.87
C ASP A 186 -10.73 -6.64 3.38
N PRO A 187 -12.00 -6.68 3.84
CA PRO A 187 -12.33 -6.61 5.26
C PRO A 187 -11.95 -7.87 6.05
N HIS A 188 -11.63 -8.99 5.38
CA HIS A 188 -11.33 -10.28 6.02
C HIS A 188 -9.83 -10.60 6.09
N GLY A 189 -8.99 -9.89 5.32
CA GLY A 189 -7.54 -10.08 5.27
C GLY A 189 -6.79 -9.32 6.36
N GLU A 190 -5.63 -8.78 6.05
CA GLU A 190 -4.99 -7.74 6.87
C GLU A 190 -5.74 -6.42 6.69
N ALA A 191 -7.01 -6.49 7.03
CA ALA A 191 -7.92 -5.41 6.79
C ALA A 191 -7.51 -4.20 7.62
N GLY A 192 -7.34 -3.10 6.94
CA GLY A 192 -7.36 -1.82 7.59
C GLY A 192 -8.69 -1.65 8.35
N VAL A 193 -8.62 -1.04 9.50
CA VAL A 193 -9.78 -0.77 10.37
C VAL A 193 -10.95 -0.14 9.60
N VAL A 194 -10.66 0.67 8.57
CA VAL A 194 -11.69 1.34 7.73
C VAL A 194 -12.54 0.33 6.97
N ALA A 195 -11.94 -0.69 6.35
CA ALA A 195 -12.70 -1.71 5.60
C ALA A 195 -13.57 -2.57 6.54
N ILE A 196 -13.02 -2.92 7.72
CA ILE A 196 -13.76 -3.67 8.75
C ILE A 196 -14.95 -2.85 9.25
N PHE A 197 -14.73 -1.58 9.60
CA PHE A 197 -15.80 -0.71 10.10
C PHE A 197 -16.86 -0.47 9.04
N ALA A 198 -16.48 -0.23 7.77
CA ALA A 198 -17.43 -0.05 6.68
C ALA A 198 -18.36 -1.27 6.52
N GLN A 199 -17.80 -2.49 6.55
CA GLN A 199 -18.60 -3.71 6.44
C GLN A 199 -19.60 -3.83 7.59
N HIS A 200 -19.13 -3.66 8.84
CA HIS A 200 -20.01 -3.73 10.02
C HIS A 200 -21.09 -2.65 10.01
N LEU A 201 -20.76 -1.42 9.64
CA LEU A 201 -21.73 -0.32 9.58
C LEU A 201 -22.78 -0.55 8.49
N VAL A 202 -22.39 -1.04 7.31
CA VAL A 202 -23.34 -1.38 6.22
C VAL A 202 -24.26 -2.52 6.65
N ASP A 203 -23.71 -3.52 7.34
CA ASP A 203 -24.48 -4.67 7.87
C ASP A 203 -25.28 -4.32 9.13
N ARG A 204 -25.20 -3.08 9.62
CA ARG A 204 -25.78 -2.61 10.89
C ARG A 204 -25.43 -3.49 12.08
N SER A 205 -24.23 -4.04 12.07
CA SER A 205 -23.67 -4.88 13.13
C SER A 205 -22.68 -4.09 14.00
N PRO A 206 -22.52 -4.47 15.28
CA PRO A 206 -21.63 -3.75 16.19
C PRO A 206 -20.17 -3.76 15.70
N VAL A 207 -19.55 -2.58 15.70
CA VAL A 207 -18.10 -2.42 15.45
C VAL A 207 -17.34 -2.71 16.74
N THR A 208 -16.24 -3.46 16.65
CA THR A 208 -15.36 -3.72 17.79
C THR A 208 -14.14 -2.82 17.76
N ILE A 209 -13.94 -2.00 18.79
CA ILE A 209 -12.75 -1.18 19.03
C ILE A 209 -11.90 -1.87 20.09
N PHE A 210 -10.62 -2.14 19.76
CA PHE A 210 -9.68 -2.74 20.71
C PHE A 210 -9.02 -1.66 21.58
N GLY A 211 -8.99 -1.87 22.90
CA GLY A 211 -8.50 -0.88 23.87
C GLY A 211 -9.48 0.28 24.06
N SER A 212 -8.94 1.45 24.43
CA SER A 212 -9.72 2.68 24.63
C SER A 212 -10.18 3.32 23.32
N GLY A 213 -9.54 2.99 22.19
CA GLY A 213 -9.78 3.65 20.90
C GLY A 213 -9.02 4.97 20.73
N ASP A 214 -8.16 5.35 21.68
CA ASP A 214 -7.38 6.59 21.64
C ASP A 214 -6.07 6.45 20.81
N GLN A 215 -5.71 5.21 20.41
CA GLN A 215 -4.59 5.00 19.50
C GLN A 215 -4.84 5.69 18.17
N THR A 216 -3.80 6.39 17.67
CA THR A 216 -3.93 7.20 16.45
C THR A 216 -3.21 6.59 15.26
N ARG A 217 -3.72 6.87 14.07
CA ARG A 217 -3.10 6.53 12.77
C ARG A 217 -3.24 7.71 11.83
N ASP A 218 -2.34 7.76 10.87
CA ASP A 218 -2.40 8.64 9.71
C ASP A 218 -3.10 7.88 8.58
N PHE A 219 -4.35 8.24 8.30
CA PHE A 219 -5.17 7.61 7.26
C PHE A 219 -5.05 8.36 5.95
N VAL A 220 -4.52 7.72 4.91
CA VAL A 220 -4.35 8.29 3.57
C VAL A 220 -5.22 7.53 2.56
N TYR A 221 -5.96 8.26 1.72
CA TYR A 221 -6.85 7.65 0.74
C TYR A 221 -6.09 7.04 -0.44
N VAL A 222 -6.61 5.95 -0.98
CA VAL A 222 -5.91 5.15 -2.01
C VAL A 222 -5.61 5.92 -3.29
N ASP A 223 -6.50 6.82 -3.75
CA ASP A 223 -6.26 7.60 -4.97
C ASP A 223 -5.13 8.62 -4.76
N ASP A 224 -5.02 9.20 -3.57
CA ASP A 224 -3.90 10.07 -3.21
C ASP A 224 -2.57 9.29 -3.26
N VAL A 225 -2.57 8.05 -2.75
CA VAL A 225 -1.40 7.16 -2.80
C VAL A 225 -1.05 6.79 -4.23
N VAL A 226 -2.03 6.44 -5.05
CA VAL A 226 -1.82 6.10 -6.46
C VAL A 226 -1.22 7.28 -7.24
N ASP A 227 -1.68 8.52 -6.98
CA ASP A 227 -1.05 9.70 -7.59
C ASP A 227 0.42 9.86 -7.17
N ALA A 228 0.77 9.53 -5.92
CA ALA A 228 2.18 9.51 -5.50
C ALA A 228 3.00 8.49 -6.29
N PHE A 229 2.47 7.27 -6.54
CA PHE A 229 3.13 6.26 -7.37
C PHE A 229 3.34 6.74 -8.81
N VAL A 230 2.32 7.32 -9.42
CA VAL A 230 2.41 7.85 -10.79
C VAL A 230 3.47 8.95 -10.90
N ARG A 231 3.51 9.90 -9.96
CA ARG A 231 4.53 10.96 -9.91
C ARG A 231 5.93 10.39 -9.68
N ALA A 232 6.06 9.39 -8.84
CA ALA A 232 7.32 8.73 -8.54
C ALA A 232 7.92 7.97 -9.75
N ALA A 233 7.12 7.65 -10.77
CA ALA A 233 7.62 7.07 -12.01
C ALA A 233 8.69 7.93 -12.70
N THR A 234 8.65 9.24 -12.51
CA THR A 234 9.57 10.20 -13.18
C THR A 234 10.28 11.15 -12.23
N ARG A 235 9.90 11.17 -10.93
CA ARG A 235 10.44 12.10 -9.92
C ARG A 235 10.95 11.34 -8.70
N GLY A 236 11.62 12.04 -7.78
CA GLY A 236 12.06 11.50 -6.50
C GLY A 236 13.09 10.37 -6.60
N GLY A 237 13.96 10.40 -7.62
CA GLY A 237 14.98 9.38 -7.84
C GLY A 237 15.96 9.26 -6.67
N GLY A 238 16.24 8.02 -6.25
CA GLY A 238 17.14 7.70 -5.14
C GLY A 238 16.60 8.04 -3.74
N LEU A 239 15.28 8.32 -3.60
CA LEU A 239 14.74 8.82 -2.36
C LEU A 239 13.70 7.87 -1.76
N VAL A 240 13.64 7.89 -0.42
CA VAL A 240 12.47 7.47 0.34
C VAL A 240 11.59 8.71 0.56
N CYS A 241 10.30 8.61 0.26
CA CYS A 241 9.32 9.67 0.50
C CYS A 241 8.17 9.13 1.34
N ASN A 242 7.85 9.81 2.43
CA ASN A 242 6.68 9.52 3.23
C ASN A 242 5.41 9.93 2.48
N ILE A 243 4.43 9.03 2.44
CA ILE A 243 3.12 9.24 1.82
C ILE A 243 2.05 9.07 2.88
N GLY A 244 1.64 10.17 3.46
CA GLY A 244 0.66 10.28 4.52
C GLY A 244 0.08 11.70 4.56
N THR A 245 -0.91 11.91 5.40
CA THR A 245 -1.52 13.23 5.59
C THR A 245 -0.73 14.10 6.57
N GLY A 246 -0.01 13.49 7.49
CA GLY A 246 0.61 14.14 8.65
C GLY A 246 -0.33 14.27 9.84
N ASP A 247 -1.62 14.01 9.63
CA ASP A 247 -2.65 14.14 10.66
C ASP A 247 -2.83 12.82 11.42
N GLU A 248 -2.99 12.93 12.72
CA GLU A 248 -3.32 11.80 13.59
C GLU A 248 -4.83 11.73 13.81
N THR A 249 -5.43 10.62 13.45
CA THR A 249 -6.85 10.35 13.74
C THR A 249 -6.95 9.18 14.71
N SER A 250 -7.68 9.33 15.82
CA SER A 250 -7.96 8.25 16.75
C SER A 250 -8.93 7.22 16.14
N VAL A 251 -8.90 5.99 16.62
CA VAL A 251 -9.86 4.96 16.19
C VAL A 251 -11.29 5.37 16.56
N ASN A 252 -11.46 6.07 17.70
CA ASN A 252 -12.75 6.62 18.11
C ASN A 252 -13.24 7.70 17.13
N ASP A 253 -12.38 8.63 16.70
CA ASP A 253 -12.76 9.68 15.76
C ASP A 253 -13.04 9.09 14.37
N LEU A 254 -12.23 8.15 13.91
CA LEU A 254 -12.50 7.40 12.69
C LEU A 254 -13.90 6.76 12.74
N TYR A 255 -14.24 6.09 13.85
CA TYR A 255 -15.56 5.47 14.01
C TYR A 255 -16.68 6.50 13.88
N ARG A 256 -16.56 7.66 14.57
CA ARG A 256 -17.60 8.73 14.51
C ARG A 256 -17.79 9.25 13.10
N VAL A 257 -16.70 9.52 12.37
CA VAL A 257 -16.77 9.97 10.97
C VAL A 257 -17.48 8.91 10.12
N MET A 258 -17.06 7.65 10.21
CA MET A 258 -17.64 6.58 9.40
C MET A 258 -19.09 6.27 9.75
N ALA A 259 -19.49 6.31 11.03
CA ALA A 259 -20.87 6.15 11.44
C ALA A 259 -21.77 7.27 10.87
N THR A 260 -21.28 8.51 10.87
CA THR A 260 -21.95 9.66 10.24
C THR A 260 -22.11 9.43 8.73
N GLU A 261 -21.06 9.04 8.01
CA GLU A 261 -21.11 8.79 6.55
C GLU A 261 -21.98 7.56 6.19
N ALA A 262 -22.07 6.59 7.08
CA ALA A 262 -22.93 5.43 6.91
C ALA A 262 -24.39 5.67 7.27
N ASP A 263 -24.74 6.81 7.90
CA ASP A 263 -26.04 7.09 8.49
C ASP A 263 -26.48 5.97 9.46
N VAL A 264 -25.57 5.62 10.40
CA VAL A 264 -25.77 4.54 11.37
C VAL A 264 -25.49 5.07 12.77
N ASP A 265 -26.48 4.91 13.65
CA ASP A 265 -26.39 5.24 15.08
C ASP A 265 -26.31 3.96 15.90
N VAL A 266 -25.12 3.35 15.95
CA VAL A 266 -24.82 2.14 16.72
C VAL A 266 -23.56 2.39 17.54
N GLU A 267 -23.63 2.18 18.86
CA GLU A 267 -22.46 2.32 19.71
C GLU A 267 -21.44 1.20 19.47
N PRO A 268 -20.13 1.52 19.42
CA PRO A 268 -19.11 0.50 19.25
C PRO A 268 -18.93 -0.32 20.53
N VAL A 269 -18.51 -1.58 20.38
CA VAL A 269 -18.17 -2.46 21.51
C VAL A 269 -16.65 -2.38 21.74
N HIS A 270 -16.23 -2.12 22.99
CA HIS A 270 -14.84 -2.15 23.36
C HIS A 270 -14.37 -3.54 23.79
N ALA A 271 -13.21 -3.98 23.27
CA ALA A 271 -12.55 -5.23 23.62
C ALA A 271 -11.15 -4.94 24.23
N PRO A 272 -10.50 -5.91 24.89
CA PRO A 272 -9.16 -5.72 25.44
C PRO A 272 -8.16 -5.25 24.37
N ALA A 273 -7.22 -4.38 24.77
CA ALA A 273 -6.17 -3.87 23.88
C ALA A 273 -5.33 -5.01 23.28
N ARG A 274 -4.88 -4.84 22.04
CA ARG A 274 -3.99 -5.79 21.36
C ARG A 274 -2.54 -5.60 21.84
N PRO A 275 -1.85 -6.67 22.27
CA PRO A 275 -0.44 -6.54 22.65
C PRO A 275 0.43 -6.10 21.47
N GLY A 276 1.37 -5.17 21.71
CA GLY A 276 2.33 -4.71 20.72
C GLY A 276 1.75 -3.75 19.66
N GLU A 277 0.55 -3.24 19.85
CA GLU A 277 -0.03 -2.22 18.98
C GLU A 277 0.64 -0.86 19.22
N LEU A 278 1.09 -0.21 18.12
CA LEU A 278 1.61 1.16 18.20
C LEU A 278 0.53 2.12 18.72
N LEU A 279 0.90 2.98 19.67
CA LEU A 279 -0.03 3.96 20.21
C LEU A 279 -0.28 5.12 19.25
N ARG A 280 0.77 5.62 18.58
CA ARG A 280 0.67 6.79 17.70
C ARG A 280 1.49 6.59 16.43
N SER A 281 0.97 7.05 15.28
CA SER A 281 1.68 7.02 14.01
C SER A 281 1.17 8.11 13.08
N SER A 282 2.08 8.99 12.61
CA SER A 282 1.83 9.93 11.52
C SER A 282 3.14 10.26 10.78
N LEU A 283 3.04 10.64 9.51
CA LEU A 283 4.17 10.83 8.61
C LEU A 283 4.21 12.25 8.05
N ASP A 284 5.32 12.96 8.21
CA ASP A 284 5.56 14.24 7.55
C ASP A 284 5.71 14.02 6.04
N ASN A 285 4.89 14.68 5.24
CA ASN A 285 4.88 14.57 3.78
C ASN A 285 5.65 15.68 3.06
N GLY A 286 6.41 16.49 3.78
CA GLY A 286 7.13 17.63 3.22
C GLY A 286 8.10 17.26 2.10
N ARG A 287 8.79 16.13 2.20
CA ARG A 287 9.67 15.63 1.14
C ARG A 287 8.88 15.23 -0.11
N ALA A 288 7.77 14.52 0.03
CA ALA A 288 6.91 14.15 -1.11
C ALA A 288 6.38 15.40 -1.82
N ASN A 289 5.99 16.43 -1.08
CA ASN A 289 5.58 17.70 -1.66
C ASN A 289 6.69 18.36 -2.50
N ILE A 290 7.92 18.42 -1.99
CA ILE A 290 9.05 19.06 -2.69
C ILE A 290 9.51 18.21 -3.87
N GLN A 291 9.69 16.91 -3.68
CA GLN A 291 10.38 16.03 -4.64
C GLN A 291 9.45 15.42 -5.68
N LEU A 292 8.19 15.13 -5.30
CA LEU A 292 7.18 14.58 -6.19
C LEU A 292 6.17 15.63 -6.67
N GLY A 293 6.07 16.78 -5.98
CA GLY A 293 4.99 17.73 -6.15
C GLY A 293 3.65 17.16 -5.68
N TRP A 294 3.69 16.28 -4.68
CA TRP A 294 2.54 15.54 -4.16
C TRP A 294 2.06 16.09 -2.82
N ARG A 295 0.74 16.14 -2.65
CA ARG A 295 0.04 16.37 -1.37
C ARG A 295 -1.24 15.54 -1.36
N PRO A 296 -1.70 15.07 -0.21
CA PRO A 296 -3.02 14.47 -0.11
C PRO A 296 -4.09 15.56 -0.33
N TRP A 297 -5.20 15.18 -0.96
CA TRP A 297 -6.33 16.08 -1.23
C TRP A 297 -7.68 15.54 -0.76
N THR A 298 -7.77 14.23 -0.46
CA THR A 298 -9.01 13.60 -0.04
C THR A 298 -9.17 13.77 1.47
N THR A 299 -10.31 14.34 1.89
CA THR A 299 -10.62 14.40 3.32
C THR A 299 -10.99 13.03 3.87
N LEU A 300 -10.84 12.83 5.18
CA LEU A 300 -11.22 11.54 5.81
C LEU A 300 -12.71 11.24 5.59
N ALA A 301 -13.58 12.26 5.68
CA ALA A 301 -15.02 12.12 5.44
C ALA A 301 -15.33 11.67 4.01
N ASP A 302 -14.73 12.31 3.00
CA ASP A 302 -14.98 11.94 1.60
C ASP A 302 -14.45 10.56 1.27
N GLY A 303 -13.25 10.21 1.75
CA GLY A 303 -12.65 8.90 1.52
C GLY A 303 -13.43 7.78 2.23
N THR A 304 -13.87 7.99 3.47
CA THR A 304 -14.68 6.98 4.20
C THR A 304 -16.07 6.82 3.60
N ARG A 305 -16.69 7.90 3.11
CA ARG A 305 -17.94 7.83 2.34
C ARG A 305 -17.77 6.95 1.11
N ALA A 306 -16.70 7.13 0.34
CA ALA A 306 -16.44 6.31 -0.84
C ALA A 306 -16.28 4.81 -0.50
N VAL A 307 -15.66 4.47 0.65
CA VAL A 307 -15.57 3.09 1.11
C VAL A 307 -16.94 2.53 1.49
N VAL A 308 -17.75 3.28 2.25
CA VAL A 308 -19.11 2.87 2.64
C VAL A 308 -19.98 2.63 1.41
N ASP A 309 -19.94 3.53 0.44
CA ASP A 309 -20.72 3.40 -0.81
C ASP A 309 -20.27 2.18 -1.63
N PHE A 310 -18.96 1.91 -1.70
CA PHE A 310 -18.42 0.73 -2.36
C PHE A 310 -18.92 -0.57 -1.70
N VAL A 311 -18.90 -0.64 -0.37
CA VAL A 311 -19.40 -1.82 0.37
C VAL A 311 -20.89 -2.01 0.17
N ARG A 312 -21.69 -0.92 0.22
CA ARG A 312 -23.15 -0.97 -0.07
C ARG A 312 -23.43 -1.52 -1.47
N ALA A 313 -22.70 -1.02 -2.48
CA ALA A 313 -22.89 -1.48 -3.85
C ALA A 313 -22.57 -2.98 -4.02
N ARG A 314 -21.53 -3.49 -3.35
CA ARG A 314 -21.19 -4.92 -3.36
C ARG A 314 -22.23 -5.77 -2.65
N SER A 315 -22.70 -5.33 -1.47
CA SER A 315 -23.72 -6.07 -0.73
C SER A 315 -25.06 -6.15 -1.47
N ALA A 316 -25.38 -5.16 -2.31
CA ALA A 316 -26.58 -5.17 -3.14
C ALA A 316 -26.49 -6.11 -4.37
N GLN A 317 -25.29 -6.58 -4.73
CA GLN A 317 -25.03 -7.47 -5.89
C GLN A 317 -24.85 -8.95 -5.46
N ALA A 318 -24.68 -9.22 -4.18
CA ALA A 318 -24.49 -10.56 -3.60
C ALA A 318 -25.82 -11.19 -3.20
#